data_0d256c9c731b3a7329963880108b1f0a
#
_entry.id   0d256c9c731b3a7329963880108b1f0a
#
_cell.length_a   1.000
_cell.length_b   1.000
_cell.length_c   1.000
_cell.angle_alpha   90.00
_cell.angle_beta   90.00
_cell.angle_gamma   90.00
#
_symmetry.space_group_name_H-M   'P 1'
#
loop_
_entity.id
_entity.type
_entity.pdbx_description
1 polymer ?
#
loop_
_entity_poly.entity_id
_entity_poly.type
_entity_poly.pdbx_seq_one_letter_code
_entity_poly.pdbx_strand_id
1 'polypeptide(L)'
;MTIEEAVSRVRSLDAAAMRAAEKRFSDIAMPLGGLGLLQDAIIQLAGIQREPIPIIRPRAAVIFCADNGVVAEGVTQCGQDVTTTVTRNMGQGRSTMCMMAKSIDMDVFPVDIGVAGKFSFKGVIDKKIRKGTGNIAKNAAMTRAEAIAAVKIGIELAGKCAQQGFRLVCGGEMGIGNTTTSATVTAALTGAPASRVTGRGAGLSSEGLHKKMQVVEKALAINRPNPDDPIDVISKVGGLDIAGLTGFYLGAAACGLPIVLDGVISCTAALAAVRLCPLVADYLIAAHCSEEPASALLLQELGKKAFITAGMHLGEGTGAAAGIALLDLALTPYRAMPTFDEIGVEAYKPLK
;
A
#
# COMPACT_ATOMS: atom_id res chain seq x y z
N MET A 1 -9.35 9.14 -15.98
CA MET A 1 -8.80 7.89 -16.57
C MET A 1 -9.66 6.73 -16.10
N THR A 2 -10.11 5.85 -16.99
CA THR A 2 -10.83 4.62 -16.64
C THR A 2 -9.84 3.55 -16.13
N ILE A 3 -10.35 2.41 -15.64
CA ILE A 3 -9.51 1.29 -15.21
C ILE A 3 -8.74 0.72 -16.41
N GLU A 4 -9.41 0.52 -17.54
CA GLU A 4 -8.84 -0.01 -18.77
C GLU A 4 -7.78 0.92 -19.35
N GLU A 5 -8.03 2.24 -19.33
CA GLU A 5 -7.04 3.25 -19.73
C GLU A 5 -5.81 3.24 -18.79
N ALA A 6 -6.01 3.06 -17.48
CA ALA A 6 -4.91 2.96 -16.53
C ALA A 6 -4.07 1.70 -16.81
N VAL A 7 -4.71 0.54 -16.97
CA VAL A 7 -4.05 -0.73 -17.31
C VAL A 7 -3.21 -0.59 -18.59
N SER A 8 -3.76 0.03 -19.65
CA SER A 8 -3.06 0.20 -20.93
C SER A 8 -1.86 1.16 -20.88
N ARG A 9 -1.75 1.99 -19.83
CA ARG A 9 -0.65 2.95 -19.66
C ARG A 9 0.50 2.44 -18.80
N VAL A 10 0.30 1.37 -18.02
CA VAL A 10 1.40 0.80 -17.23
C VAL A 10 2.45 0.22 -18.18
N ARG A 11 3.70 0.58 -18.00
CA ARG A 11 4.83 0.18 -18.85
C ARG A 11 5.84 -0.62 -18.05
N SER A 12 6.61 -1.47 -18.74
CA SER A 12 7.78 -2.11 -18.16
C SER A 12 8.84 -1.07 -17.74
N LEU A 13 9.63 -1.43 -16.75
CA LEU A 13 10.72 -0.59 -16.24
C LEU A 13 11.80 -0.36 -17.31
N ASP A 14 12.53 0.75 -17.16
CA ASP A 14 13.66 1.06 -18.03
C ASP A 14 14.89 0.25 -17.66
N ALA A 15 15.17 -0.81 -18.42
CA ALA A 15 16.32 -1.68 -18.19
C ALA A 15 17.68 -0.97 -18.39
N ALA A 16 17.76 0.10 -19.18
CA ALA A 16 19.00 0.85 -19.34
C ALA A 16 19.32 1.67 -18.11
N ALA A 17 18.30 2.35 -17.53
CA ALA A 17 18.46 3.08 -16.28
C ALA A 17 18.80 2.14 -15.11
N MET A 18 18.20 0.94 -15.04
CA MET A 18 18.53 -0.08 -14.05
C MET A 18 19.98 -0.53 -14.14
N ARG A 19 20.44 -0.91 -15.35
CA ARG A 19 21.86 -1.30 -15.54
C ARG A 19 22.84 -0.17 -15.23
N ALA A 20 22.49 1.07 -15.53
CA ALA A 20 23.30 2.22 -15.17
C ALA A 20 23.37 2.43 -13.65
N ALA A 21 22.29 2.19 -12.93
CA ALA A 21 22.27 2.22 -11.48
C ALA A 21 23.07 1.06 -10.87
N GLU A 22 22.96 -0.15 -11.40
CA GLU A 22 23.78 -1.30 -11.00
C GLU A 22 25.27 -1.02 -11.20
N LYS A 23 25.64 -0.46 -12.38
CA LYS A 23 27.02 -0.07 -12.67
C LYS A 23 27.52 0.95 -11.66
N ARG A 24 26.73 1.98 -11.34
CA ARG A 24 27.11 2.98 -10.33
C ARG A 24 27.38 2.33 -8.97
N PHE A 25 26.56 1.38 -8.52
CA PHE A 25 26.82 0.62 -7.28
C PHE A 25 28.12 -0.17 -7.32
N SER A 26 28.54 -0.62 -8.50
CA SER A 26 29.84 -1.30 -8.68
C SER A 26 31.01 -0.34 -8.72
N ASP A 27 30.79 0.91 -9.15
CA ASP A 27 31.83 1.93 -9.29
C ASP A 27 32.12 2.68 -7.96
N ILE A 28 31.10 2.92 -7.12
CA ILE A 28 31.27 3.63 -5.85
C ILE A 28 32.02 2.78 -4.82
N ALA A 29 32.87 3.44 -4.03
CA ALA A 29 33.80 2.78 -3.10
C ALA A 29 33.11 2.19 -1.87
N MET A 30 32.33 1.11 -2.09
CA MET A 30 31.59 0.37 -1.06
C MET A 30 31.59 -1.14 -1.36
N PRO A 31 31.38 -2.02 -0.36
CA PRO A 31 31.26 -3.45 -0.59
C PRO A 31 30.11 -3.79 -1.54
N LEU A 32 30.33 -4.73 -2.46
CA LEU A 32 29.32 -5.21 -3.42
C LEU A 32 28.10 -5.74 -2.65
N GLY A 33 26.90 -5.26 -3.05
CA GLY A 33 25.65 -5.66 -2.40
C GLY A 33 25.48 -5.19 -0.95
N GLY A 34 26.34 -4.29 -0.47
CA GLY A 34 26.40 -3.90 0.94
C GLY A 34 25.13 -3.27 1.51
N LEU A 35 24.25 -2.73 0.67
CA LEU A 35 22.96 -2.19 1.08
C LEU A 35 21.77 -3.19 0.90
N GLY A 36 22.03 -4.39 0.37
CA GLY A 36 21.02 -5.46 0.24
C GLY A 36 19.75 -4.98 -0.45
N LEU A 37 18.59 -5.25 0.16
CA LEU A 37 17.28 -4.88 -0.41
C LEU A 37 17.09 -3.37 -0.66
N LEU A 38 17.80 -2.51 0.05
CA LEU A 38 17.76 -1.07 -0.21
C LEU A 38 18.48 -0.71 -1.53
N GLN A 39 19.56 -1.44 -1.87
CA GLN A 39 20.19 -1.33 -3.18
C GLN A 39 19.24 -1.78 -4.29
N ASP A 40 18.57 -2.92 -4.13
CA ASP A 40 17.60 -3.43 -5.09
C ASP A 40 16.46 -2.42 -5.30
N ALA A 41 15.96 -1.80 -4.22
CA ALA A 41 14.95 -0.77 -4.29
C ALA A 41 15.42 0.49 -5.05
N ILE A 42 16.68 0.91 -4.90
CA ILE A 42 17.24 2.06 -5.64
C ILE A 42 17.36 1.73 -7.13
N ILE A 43 17.80 0.53 -7.48
CA ILE A 43 17.85 0.07 -8.86
C ILE A 43 16.44 0.02 -9.47
N GLN A 44 15.46 -0.48 -8.73
CA GLN A 44 14.06 -0.48 -9.14
C GLN A 44 13.54 0.96 -9.34
N LEU A 45 13.81 1.88 -8.41
CA LEU A 45 13.48 3.31 -8.54
C LEU A 45 14.07 3.91 -9.83
N ALA A 46 15.32 3.60 -10.16
CA ALA A 46 15.96 4.05 -11.39
C ALA A 46 15.18 3.56 -12.64
N GLY A 47 14.76 2.30 -12.64
CA GLY A 47 13.95 1.73 -13.72
C GLY A 47 12.57 2.37 -13.86
N ILE A 48 11.88 2.64 -12.74
CA ILE A 48 10.57 3.30 -12.71
C ILE A 48 10.67 4.73 -13.23
N GLN A 49 11.63 5.49 -12.73
CA GLN A 49 11.80 6.91 -13.06
C GLN A 49 12.54 7.15 -14.37
N ARG A 50 13.12 6.09 -14.98
CA ARG A 50 13.94 6.17 -16.21
C ARG A 50 15.17 7.06 -16.05
N GLU A 51 15.70 7.12 -14.84
CA GLU A 51 16.83 7.95 -14.43
C GLU A 51 17.80 7.13 -13.56
N PRO A 52 19.10 7.03 -13.91
CA PRO A 52 20.07 6.23 -13.13
C PRO A 52 20.22 6.70 -11.68
N ILE A 53 19.98 8.00 -11.42
CA ILE A 53 20.03 8.58 -10.08
C ILE A 53 18.62 9.03 -9.69
N PRO A 54 17.84 8.16 -9.03
CA PRO A 54 16.45 8.45 -8.74
C PRO A 54 16.28 9.55 -7.69
N ILE A 55 15.16 10.28 -7.80
CA ILE A 55 14.76 11.35 -6.89
C ILE A 55 13.45 10.94 -6.23
N ILE A 56 13.39 10.93 -4.89
CA ILE A 56 12.20 10.55 -4.13
C ILE A 56 11.53 11.74 -3.41
N ARG A 57 11.84 12.96 -3.82
CA ARG A 57 11.22 14.20 -3.35
C ARG A 57 10.77 15.06 -4.54
N PRO A 58 9.62 15.79 -4.41
CA PRO A 58 8.66 15.71 -3.32
C PRO A 58 7.92 14.37 -3.29
N ARG A 59 7.34 14.03 -2.14
CA ARG A 59 6.66 12.74 -1.90
C ARG A 59 5.35 12.90 -1.16
N ALA A 60 4.41 11.98 -1.39
CA ALA A 60 3.06 12.06 -0.85
C ALA A 60 2.56 10.74 -0.29
N ALA A 61 1.78 10.82 0.77
CA ALA A 61 0.96 9.75 1.31
C ALA A 61 -0.52 10.06 1.05
N VAL A 62 -1.26 9.14 0.45
CA VAL A 62 -2.71 9.25 0.28
C VAL A 62 -3.37 8.21 1.17
N ILE A 63 -4.19 8.67 2.12
CA ILE A 63 -4.78 7.83 3.18
C ILE A 63 -6.29 7.72 2.94
N PHE A 64 -6.77 6.54 2.55
CA PHE A 64 -8.19 6.30 2.29
C PHE A 64 -8.92 5.94 3.57
N CYS A 65 -9.91 6.76 3.94
CA CYS A 65 -10.68 6.63 5.16
C CYS A 65 -12.09 6.13 4.85
N ALA A 66 -12.48 4.97 5.40
CA ALA A 66 -13.80 4.40 5.22
C ALA A 66 -14.20 3.48 6.37
N ASP A 67 -15.49 3.43 6.69
CA ASP A 67 -16.04 2.50 7.66
C ASP A 67 -16.44 1.17 7.00
N ASN A 68 -16.26 0.08 7.75
CA ASN A 68 -16.58 -1.27 7.31
C ASN A 68 -17.74 -1.85 8.14
N GLY A 69 -18.84 -2.22 7.49
CA GLY A 69 -20.06 -2.71 8.14
C GLY A 69 -19.89 -4.02 8.90
N VAL A 70 -18.81 -4.76 8.65
CA VAL A 70 -18.47 -5.99 9.38
C VAL A 70 -18.20 -5.77 10.88
N VAL A 71 -17.96 -4.53 11.29
CA VAL A 71 -17.85 -4.15 12.72
C VAL A 71 -19.06 -4.61 13.53
N ALA A 72 -20.23 -4.65 12.93
CA ALA A 72 -21.47 -5.14 13.58
C ALA A 72 -21.37 -6.62 14.04
N GLU A 73 -20.42 -7.40 13.54
CA GLU A 73 -20.19 -8.78 13.98
C GLU A 73 -19.29 -8.84 15.26
N GLY A 74 -18.85 -7.71 15.82
CA GLY A 74 -18.01 -7.69 17.02
C GLY A 74 -16.61 -8.26 16.80
N VAL A 75 -16.00 -7.96 15.66
CA VAL A 75 -14.65 -8.39 15.24
C VAL A 75 -13.57 -7.34 15.51
N THR A 76 -13.90 -6.31 16.30
CA THR A 76 -13.01 -5.21 16.69
C THR A 76 -13.22 -4.84 18.14
N GLN A 77 -12.22 -4.21 18.77
CA GLN A 77 -12.33 -3.69 20.16
C GLN A 77 -13.03 -2.33 20.23
N CYS A 78 -13.10 -1.59 19.14
CA CYS A 78 -13.66 -0.24 19.10
C CYS A 78 -14.73 -0.11 18.00
N GLY A 79 -15.55 0.93 18.11
CA GLY A 79 -16.61 1.23 17.16
C GLY A 79 -16.15 2.10 15.98
N GLN A 80 -17.05 2.33 15.05
CA GLN A 80 -16.83 3.15 13.85
C GLN A 80 -16.60 4.65 14.15
N ASP A 81 -16.94 5.13 15.35
CA ASP A 81 -16.65 6.48 15.81
C ASP A 81 -15.15 6.80 15.83
N VAL A 82 -14.31 5.77 16.02
CA VAL A 82 -12.85 5.89 15.95
C VAL A 82 -12.40 6.27 14.53
N THR A 83 -12.96 5.67 13.49
CA THR A 83 -12.65 6.03 12.09
C THR A 83 -12.89 7.54 11.86
N THR A 84 -14.06 8.03 12.30
CA THR A 84 -14.42 9.45 12.20
C THR A 84 -13.43 10.36 12.93
N THR A 85 -13.06 9.97 14.14
CA THR A 85 -12.15 10.76 15.01
C THR A 85 -10.74 10.81 14.43
N VAL A 86 -10.20 9.67 13.99
CA VAL A 86 -8.85 9.60 13.42
C VAL A 86 -8.80 10.32 12.07
N THR A 87 -9.81 10.17 11.20
CA THR A 87 -9.89 10.90 9.93
C THR A 87 -9.85 12.42 10.15
N ARG A 88 -10.61 12.92 11.16
CA ARG A 88 -10.57 14.34 11.55
C ARG A 88 -9.18 14.77 12.01
N ASN A 89 -8.53 13.96 12.85
CA ASN A 89 -7.19 14.24 13.35
C ASN A 89 -6.14 14.25 12.22
N MET A 90 -6.27 13.38 11.25
CA MET A 90 -5.42 13.41 10.04
C MET A 90 -5.57 14.72 9.28
N GLY A 91 -6.81 15.18 9.05
CA GLY A 91 -7.06 16.48 8.41
C GLY A 91 -6.48 17.68 9.19
N GLN A 92 -6.25 17.53 10.48
CA GLN A 92 -5.61 18.53 11.35
C GLN A 92 -4.08 18.32 11.48
N GLY A 93 -3.51 17.32 10.79
CA GLY A 93 -2.09 16.99 10.89
C GLY A 93 -1.69 16.35 12.23
N ARG A 94 -2.60 15.65 12.93
CA ARG A 94 -2.42 15.15 14.31
C ARG A 94 -2.41 13.63 14.45
N SER A 95 -2.43 12.85 13.36
CA SER A 95 -2.29 11.40 13.44
C SER A 95 -0.83 10.96 13.54
N THR A 96 -0.60 9.69 13.89
CA THR A 96 0.75 9.11 13.91
C THR A 96 1.42 9.25 12.55
N MET A 97 0.70 8.93 11.48
CA MET A 97 1.21 9.10 10.12
C MET A 97 1.61 10.55 9.82
N CYS A 98 0.80 11.54 10.23
CA CYS A 98 1.13 12.95 10.01
C CYS A 98 2.41 13.37 10.73
N MET A 99 2.65 12.85 11.95
CA MET A 99 3.88 13.15 12.69
C MET A 99 5.10 12.49 12.04
N MET A 100 5.00 11.23 11.64
CA MET A 100 6.07 10.52 10.93
C MET A 100 6.36 11.17 9.57
N ALA A 101 5.34 11.50 8.80
CA ALA A 101 5.47 12.16 7.51
C ALA A 101 6.20 13.51 7.60
N LYS A 102 5.90 14.29 8.63
CA LYS A 102 6.59 15.55 8.90
C LYS A 102 8.08 15.36 9.14
N SER A 103 8.50 14.28 9.81
CA SER A 103 9.92 14.02 10.10
C SER A 103 10.74 13.67 8.85
N ILE A 104 10.06 13.25 7.79
CA ILE A 104 10.69 12.86 6.52
C ILE A 104 10.30 13.79 5.35
N ASP A 105 9.69 14.93 5.61
CA ASP A 105 9.27 15.93 4.62
C ASP A 105 8.37 15.30 3.54
N MET A 106 7.22 14.76 3.99
CA MET A 106 6.22 14.10 3.15
C MET A 106 4.83 14.71 3.39
N ASP A 107 4.15 15.04 2.30
CA ASP A 107 2.76 15.51 2.35
C ASP A 107 1.79 14.37 2.62
N VAL A 108 0.75 14.63 3.43
CA VAL A 108 -0.29 13.65 3.77
C VAL A 108 -1.64 14.16 3.29
N PHE A 109 -2.33 13.34 2.48
CA PHE A 109 -3.64 13.63 1.92
C PHE A 109 -4.67 12.61 2.42
N PRO A 110 -5.36 12.87 3.54
CA PRO A 110 -6.46 12.02 3.97
C PRO A 110 -7.67 12.22 3.06
N VAL A 111 -8.31 11.12 2.69
CA VAL A 111 -9.43 11.06 1.74
C VAL A 111 -10.60 10.37 2.41
N ASP A 112 -11.70 11.07 2.61
CA ASP A 112 -12.96 10.45 3.01
C ASP A 112 -13.62 9.83 1.78
N ILE A 113 -13.49 8.51 1.66
CA ILE A 113 -14.12 7.73 0.59
C ILE A 113 -15.36 6.97 1.08
N GLY A 114 -15.53 6.88 2.40
CA GLY A 114 -16.64 6.12 2.96
C GLY A 114 -16.78 6.19 4.49
N VAL A 115 -16.38 7.26 5.15
CA VAL A 115 -16.60 7.43 6.60
C VAL A 115 -18.10 7.58 6.87
N ALA A 116 -18.64 6.85 7.85
CA ALA A 116 -20.07 6.81 8.14
C ALA A 116 -20.62 8.12 8.72
N GLY A 117 -19.77 8.92 9.36
CA GLY A 117 -20.13 10.23 9.92
C GLY A 117 -20.66 11.23 8.88
N LYS A 118 -21.44 12.22 9.35
CA LYS A 118 -22.10 13.24 8.49
C LYS A 118 -21.22 14.48 8.26
N PHE A 119 -19.94 14.45 8.50
CA PHE A 119 -19.11 15.66 8.56
C PHE A 119 -18.22 15.81 7.32
N SER A 120 -18.10 17.05 6.86
CA SER A 120 -16.98 17.53 6.07
C SER A 120 -15.87 17.94 7.04
N PHE A 121 -14.66 17.42 6.86
CA PHE A 121 -13.52 17.72 7.70
C PHE A 121 -12.56 18.66 6.97
N LYS A 122 -12.17 19.75 7.62
CA LYS A 122 -11.12 20.63 7.11
C LYS A 122 -9.81 19.84 6.96
N GLY A 123 -9.16 19.93 5.80
CA GLY A 123 -7.92 19.21 5.49
C GLY A 123 -8.10 17.76 5.05
N VAL A 124 -9.35 17.29 4.89
CA VAL A 124 -9.68 15.97 4.33
C VAL A 124 -10.30 16.16 2.95
N ILE A 125 -9.85 15.39 1.97
CA ILE A 125 -10.41 15.39 0.61
C ILE A 125 -11.73 14.61 0.65
N ASP A 126 -12.84 15.27 0.32
CA ASP A 126 -14.15 14.61 0.25
C ASP A 126 -14.33 13.92 -1.10
N LYS A 127 -14.37 12.61 -1.06
CA LYS A 127 -14.66 11.69 -2.17
C LYS A 127 -15.65 10.59 -1.74
N LYS A 128 -16.49 10.89 -0.77
CA LYS A 128 -17.42 9.94 -0.17
C LYS A 128 -18.37 9.34 -1.21
N ILE A 129 -18.30 8.02 -1.36
CA ILE A 129 -19.22 7.24 -2.21
C ILE A 129 -20.48 6.89 -1.43
N ARG A 130 -20.29 6.39 -0.21
CA ARG A 130 -21.38 6.03 0.70
C ARG A 130 -20.90 6.07 2.16
N LYS A 131 -21.83 5.91 3.10
CA LYS A 131 -21.53 5.91 4.55
C LYS A 131 -21.19 4.51 5.04
N GLY A 132 -19.96 4.10 4.87
CA GLY A 132 -19.48 2.77 5.20
C GLY A 132 -20.00 1.69 4.23
N THR A 133 -19.39 0.52 4.30
CA THR A 133 -19.83 -0.65 3.53
C THR A 133 -20.98 -1.39 4.21
N GLY A 134 -21.61 -2.32 3.49
CA GLY A 134 -22.48 -3.35 4.06
C GLY A 134 -21.69 -4.32 4.96
N ASN A 135 -22.42 -5.11 5.73
CA ASN A 135 -21.83 -6.17 6.54
C ASN A 135 -21.59 -7.42 5.67
N ILE A 136 -20.32 -7.72 5.39
CA ILE A 136 -19.92 -8.84 4.52
C ILE A 136 -20.36 -10.22 5.05
N ALA A 137 -20.62 -10.35 6.35
CA ALA A 137 -21.16 -11.58 6.94
C ALA A 137 -22.68 -11.76 6.69
N LYS A 138 -23.33 -10.81 6.02
CA LYS A 138 -24.76 -10.85 5.69
C LYS A 138 -25.05 -10.65 4.21
N ASN A 139 -24.34 -9.70 3.59
CA ASN A 139 -24.52 -9.30 2.19
C ASN A 139 -23.19 -8.81 1.62
N ALA A 140 -23.16 -8.46 0.32
CA ALA A 140 -22.01 -7.81 -0.29
C ALA A 140 -21.65 -6.49 0.42
N ALA A 141 -20.36 -6.16 0.43
CA ALA A 141 -19.83 -4.92 1.01
C ALA A 141 -20.41 -3.68 0.31
N MET A 142 -20.48 -3.73 -1.00
CA MET A 142 -20.96 -2.64 -1.85
C MET A 142 -21.40 -3.18 -3.21
N THR A 143 -22.05 -2.35 -4.02
CA THR A 143 -22.32 -2.70 -5.41
C THR A 143 -21.04 -2.66 -6.25
N ARG A 144 -21.00 -3.40 -7.35
CA ARG A 144 -19.88 -3.35 -8.30
C ARG A 144 -19.64 -1.92 -8.82
N ALA A 145 -20.70 -1.16 -9.03
CA ALA A 145 -20.59 0.24 -9.48
C ALA A 145 -19.89 1.14 -8.43
N GLU A 146 -20.20 0.95 -7.15
CA GLU A 146 -19.53 1.67 -6.04
C GLU A 146 -18.05 1.26 -5.95
N ALA A 147 -17.72 -0.02 -6.11
CA ALA A 147 -16.32 -0.49 -6.12
C ALA A 147 -15.54 0.13 -7.29
N ILE A 148 -16.10 0.13 -8.50
CA ILE A 148 -15.50 0.78 -9.67
C ILE A 148 -15.31 2.29 -9.44
N ALA A 149 -16.29 2.96 -8.82
CA ALA A 149 -16.19 4.39 -8.50
C ALA A 149 -15.04 4.65 -7.51
N ALA A 150 -14.87 3.81 -6.48
CA ALA A 150 -13.78 3.91 -5.51
C ALA A 150 -12.41 3.70 -6.17
N VAL A 151 -12.26 2.70 -7.03
CA VAL A 151 -11.03 2.47 -7.81
C VAL A 151 -10.73 3.68 -8.70
N LYS A 152 -11.73 4.26 -9.39
CA LYS A 152 -11.53 5.46 -10.22
C LYS A 152 -11.08 6.68 -9.42
N ILE A 153 -11.58 6.85 -8.20
CA ILE A 153 -11.09 7.90 -7.28
C ILE A 153 -9.62 7.70 -6.95
N GLY A 154 -9.20 6.46 -6.66
CA GLY A 154 -7.77 6.16 -6.45
C GLY A 154 -6.91 6.52 -7.66
N ILE A 155 -7.32 6.11 -8.87
CA ILE A 155 -6.64 6.45 -10.12
C ILE A 155 -6.56 7.97 -10.33
N GLU A 156 -7.66 8.70 -10.06
CA GLU A 156 -7.69 10.17 -10.16
C GLU A 156 -6.66 10.81 -9.23
N LEU A 157 -6.62 10.37 -7.96
CA LEU A 157 -5.71 10.93 -6.96
C LEU A 157 -4.23 10.64 -7.28
N ALA A 158 -3.92 9.46 -7.80
CA ALA A 158 -2.58 9.16 -8.29
C ALA A 158 -2.17 10.08 -9.46
N GLY A 159 -3.09 10.31 -10.40
CA GLY A 159 -2.88 11.27 -11.49
C GLY A 159 -2.63 12.70 -10.99
N LYS A 160 -3.35 13.12 -9.94
CA LYS A 160 -3.11 14.43 -9.30
C LYS A 160 -1.74 14.51 -8.64
N CYS A 161 -1.29 13.45 -7.94
CA CYS A 161 0.06 13.40 -7.39
C CYS A 161 1.12 13.56 -8.49
N ALA A 162 0.97 12.88 -9.63
CA ALA A 162 1.88 13.02 -10.75
C ALA A 162 1.88 14.44 -11.34
N GLN A 163 0.70 15.05 -11.54
CA GLN A 163 0.56 16.41 -12.05
C GLN A 163 1.16 17.47 -11.11
N GLN A 164 1.13 17.23 -9.81
CA GLN A 164 1.74 18.10 -8.79
C GLN A 164 3.25 17.89 -8.65
N GLY A 165 3.83 16.98 -9.43
CA GLY A 165 5.27 16.75 -9.47
C GLY A 165 5.81 15.85 -8.36
N PHE A 166 4.95 15.13 -7.62
CA PHE A 166 5.43 14.14 -6.67
C PHE A 166 6.25 13.05 -7.37
N ARG A 167 7.34 12.64 -6.76
CA ARG A 167 8.31 11.70 -7.33
C ARG A 167 8.23 10.31 -6.69
N LEU A 168 7.54 10.19 -5.57
CA LEU A 168 7.30 8.95 -4.85
C LEU A 168 5.99 9.06 -4.09
N VAL A 169 5.21 7.99 -4.06
CA VAL A 169 3.95 7.94 -3.31
C VAL A 169 3.88 6.71 -2.41
N CYS A 170 3.10 6.83 -1.34
CA CYS A 170 2.63 5.68 -0.58
C CYS A 170 1.13 5.76 -0.35
N GLY A 171 0.50 4.61 -0.19
CA GLY A 171 -0.90 4.49 0.18
C GLY A 171 -1.03 4.05 1.63
N GLY A 172 -1.96 4.66 2.35
CA GLY A 172 -2.37 4.24 3.68
C GLY A 172 -3.89 4.16 3.77
N GLU A 173 -4.37 3.72 4.90
CA GLU A 173 -5.80 3.55 5.15
C GLU A 173 -6.17 3.90 6.59
N MET A 174 -7.44 4.17 6.79
CA MET A 174 -8.06 4.27 8.11
C MET A 174 -9.51 3.77 8.04
N GLY A 175 -9.77 2.64 8.68
CA GLY A 175 -11.10 2.06 8.66
C GLY A 175 -11.28 0.95 9.68
N ILE A 176 -12.00 1.22 10.78
CA ILE A 176 -12.26 0.15 11.75
C ILE A 176 -12.98 -1.02 11.09
N GLY A 177 -12.44 -2.23 11.31
CA GLY A 177 -12.91 -3.47 10.68
C GLY A 177 -12.21 -3.87 9.39
N ASN A 178 -11.37 -3.01 8.82
CA ASN A 178 -10.70 -3.29 7.53
C ASN A 178 -9.67 -4.43 7.58
N THR A 179 -9.12 -4.77 8.73
CA THR A 179 -8.30 -5.99 8.87
C THR A 179 -9.13 -7.27 8.66
N THR A 180 -10.46 -7.22 8.88
CA THR A 180 -11.37 -8.34 8.58
C THR A 180 -11.68 -8.40 7.08
N THR A 181 -12.02 -7.26 6.46
CA THR A 181 -12.26 -7.22 5.00
C THR A 181 -10.99 -7.51 4.23
N SER A 182 -9.82 -7.05 4.68
CA SER A 182 -8.51 -7.38 4.10
C SER A 182 -8.21 -8.88 4.17
N ALA A 183 -8.43 -9.53 5.33
CA ALA A 183 -8.27 -10.98 5.45
C ALA A 183 -9.21 -11.72 4.50
N THR A 184 -10.46 -11.26 4.36
CA THR A 184 -11.45 -11.89 3.47
C THR A 184 -11.09 -11.72 1.98
N VAL A 185 -10.63 -10.51 1.58
CA VAL A 185 -10.14 -10.26 0.20
C VAL A 185 -8.91 -11.12 -0.08
N THR A 186 -7.95 -11.17 0.85
CA THR A 186 -6.74 -11.99 0.71
C THR A 186 -7.10 -13.47 0.55
N ALA A 187 -7.99 -14.01 1.40
CA ALA A 187 -8.46 -15.39 1.28
C ALA A 187 -9.13 -15.66 -0.08
N ALA A 188 -9.97 -14.72 -0.55
CA ALA A 188 -10.65 -14.86 -1.84
C ALA A 188 -9.66 -14.86 -3.02
N LEU A 189 -8.67 -13.98 -3.03
CA LEU A 189 -7.70 -13.85 -4.13
C LEU A 189 -6.63 -14.94 -4.16
N THR A 190 -6.33 -15.55 -3.00
CA THR A 190 -5.22 -16.52 -2.87
C THR A 190 -5.68 -17.95 -2.63
N GLY A 191 -6.95 -18.16 -2.26
CA GLY A 191 -7.47 -19.47 -1.83
C GLY A 191 -6.96 -19.89 -0.45
N ALA A 192 -6.25 -19.03 0.28
CA ALA A 192 -5.74 -19.35 1.59
C ALA A 192 -6.88 -19.47 2.63
N PRO A 193 -6.79 -20.42 3.59
CA PRO A 193 -7.81 -20.56 4.63
C PRO A 193 -7.83 -19.35 5.57
N ALA A 194 -9.01 -19.06 6.16
CA ALA A 194 -9.20 -17.93 7.06
C ALA A 194 -8.19 -17.91 8.21
N SER A 195 -7.82 -19.08 8.74
CA SER A 195 -6.83 -19.23 9.82
C SER A 195 -5.42 -18.72 9.46
N ARG A 196 -5.07 -18.70 8.18
CA ARG A 196 -3.76 -18.26 7.71
C ARG A 196 -3.69 -16.74 7.44
N VAL A 197 -4.84 -16.11 7.20
CA VAL A 197 -4.90 -14.71 6.78
C VAL A 197 -5.52 -13.77 7.81
N THR A 198 -6.14 -14.32 8.87
CA THR A 198 -6.82 -13.51 9.88
C THR A 198 -5.94 -13.30 11.10
N GLY A 199 -5.67 -12.04 11.41
CA GLY A 199 -4.92 -11.62 12.57
C GLY A 199 -5.78 -10.91 13.62
N ARG A 200 -5.12 -10.49 14.72
CA ARG A 200 -5.77 -9.84 15.86
C ARG A 200 -6.17 -8.39 15.59
N GLY A 201 -5.68 -7.79 14.50
CA GLY A 201 -5.88 -6.36 14.24
C GLY A 201 -5.39 -5.53 15.43
N ALA A 202 -6.24 -4.62 15.91
CA ALA A 202 -5.94 -3.75 17.06
C ALA A 202 -5.95 -4.45 18.43
N GLY A 203 -5.69 -5.78 18.48
CA GLY A 203 -5.44 -6.50 19.75
C GLY A 203 -6.62 -7.33 20.27
N LEU A 204 -7.35 -8.04 19.41
CA LEU A 204 -8.40 -8.98 19.82
C LEU A 204 -7.87 -10.10 20.76
N SER A 205 -8.72 -10.54 21.70
CA SER A 205 -8.52 -11.76 22.47
C SER A 205 -8.47 -13.00 21.57
N SER A 206 -8.08 -14.15 22.12
CA SER A 206 -8.09 -15.42 21.37
C SER A 206 -9.50 -15.83 20.95
N GLU A 207 -10.50 -15.58 21.77
CA GLU A 207 -11.92 -15.80 21.45
C GLU A 207 -12.38 -14.85 20.32
N GLY A 208 -12.02 -13.55 20.42
CA GLY A 208 -12.31 -12.57 19.38
C GLY A 208 -11.65 -12.90 18.05
N LEU A 209 -10.41 -13.41 18.05
CA LEU A 209 -9.74 -13.89 16.86
C LEU A 209 -10.47 -15.08 16.23
N HIS A 210 -10.88 -16.07 17.05
CA HIS A 210 -11.64 -17.22 16.55
C HIS A 210 -12.97 -16.78 15.90
N LYS A 211 -13.70 -15.89 16.56
CA LYS A 211 -14.92 -15.29 16.01
C LYS A 211 -14.65 -14.56 14.69
N LYS A 212 -13.55 -13.82 14.60
CA LYS A 212 -13.16 -13.09 13.37
C LYS A 212 -12.88 -14.06 12.21
N MET A 213 -12.20 -15.21 12.46
CA MET A 213 -12.00 -16.25 11.46
C MET A 213 -13.32 -16.81 10.95
N GLN A 214 -14.27 -17.14 11.84
CA GLN A 214 -15.62 -17.59 11.46
C GLN A 214 -16.37 -16.56 10.62
N VAL A 215 -16.23 -15.27 10.92
CA VAL A 215 -16.83 -14.18 10.12
C VAL A 215 -16.22 -14.12 8.73
N VAL A 216 -14.92 -14.32 8.58
CA VAL A 216 -14.24 -14.39 7.27
C VAL A 216 -14.77 -15.56 6.45
N GLU A 217 -14.82 -16.77 7.04
CA GLU A 217 -15.36 -17.98 6.38
C GLU A 217 -16.82 -17.78 5.96
N LYS A 218 -17.66 -17.24 6.84
CA LYS A 218 -19.05 -16.93 6.57
C LYS A 218 -19.22 -15.93 5.43
N ALA A 219 -18.40 -14.88 5.41
CA ALA A 219 -18.42 -13.86 4.36
C ALA A 219 -18.09 -14.45 2.99
N LEU A 220 -17.10 -15.34 2.90
CA LEU A 220 -16.74 -16.05 1.67
C LEU A 220 -17.87 -16.98 1.21
N ALA A 221 -18.48 -17.74 2.13
CA ALA A 221 -19.56 -18.69 1.83
C ALA A 221 -20.82 -18.00 1.31
N ILE A 222 -21.20 -16.86 1.90
CA ILE A 222 -22.40 -16.09 1.51
C ILE A 222 -22.21 -15.38 0.17
N ASN A 223 -21.09 -14.66 0.01
CA ASN A 223 -20.90 -13.76 -1.13
C ASN A 223 -20.26 -14.43 -2.35
N ARG A 224 -19.58 -15.57 -2.17
CA ARG A 224 -18.94 -16.35 -3.25
C ARG A 224 -18.21 -15.46 -4.25
N PRO A 225 -17.19 -14.69 -3.80
CA PRO A 225 -16.44 -13.82 -4.71
C PRO A 225 -15.72 -14.66 -5.77
N ASN A 226 -15.68 -14.14 -7.01
CA ASN A 226 -14.92 -14.74 -8.09
C ASN A 226 -13.43 -14.34 -7.98
N PRO A 227 -12.50 -15.26 -7.69
CA PRO A 227 -11.06 -14.95 -7.52
C PRO A 227 -10.40 -14.36 -8.77
N ASP A 228 -10.96 -14.64 -9.97
CA ASP A 228 -10.43 -14.15 -11.25
C ASP A 228 -10.90 -12.72 -11.58
N ASP A 229 -11.82 -12.16 -10.78
CA ASP A 229 -12.32 -10.79 -10.93
C ASP A 229 -12.07 -9.98 -9.65
N PRO A 230 -10.95 -9.27 -9.54
CA PRO A 230 -10.63 -8.48 -8.35
C PRO A 230 -11.68 -7.44 -7.97
N ILE A 231 -12.41 -6.90 -8.95
CA ILE A 231 -13.52 -5.94 -8.69
C ILE A 231 -14.71 -6.65 -8.07
N ASP A 232 -15.02 -7.88 -8.50
CA ASP A 232 -16.06 -8.69 -7.85
C ASP A 232 -15.68 -9.03 -6.41
N VAL A 233 -14.44 -9.45 -6.18
CA VAL A 233 -13.92 -9.72 -4.83
C VAL A 233 -14.07 -8.49 -3.93
N ILE A 234 -13.55 -7.33 -4.36
CA ILE A 234 -13.61 -6.09 -3.58
C ILE A 234 -15.06 -5.67 -3.32
N SER A 235 -15.95 -5.76 -4.33
CA SER A 235 -17.36 -5.36 -4.17
C SER A 235 -18.10 -6.23 -3.18
N LYS A 236 -17.80 -7.52 -3.15
CA LYS A 236 -18.49 -8.49 -2.30
C LYS A 236 -17.96 -8.53 -0.88
N VAL A 237 -16.63 -8.54 -0.70
CA VAL A 237 -16.01 -8.82 0.60
C VAL A 237 -14.92 -7.80 1.01
N GLY A 238 -14.73 -6.74 0.24
CA GLY A 238 -13.73 -5.71 0.51
C GLY A 238 -14.24 -4.52 1.32
N GLY A 239 -13.53 -3.39 1.16
CA GLY A 239 -13.81 -2.09 1.73
C GLY A 239 -13.62 -0.98 0.70
N LEU A 240 -14.21 0.20 0.94
CA LEU A 240 -14.02 1.36 0.07
C LEU A 240 -12.57 1.87 0.14
N ASP A 241 -11.92 1.76 1.30
CA ASP A 241 -10.51 2.02 1.53
C ASP A 241 -9.62 1.11 0.68
N ILE A 242 -9.85 -0.21 0.69
CA ILE A 242 -9.15 -1.19 -0.14
C ILE A 242 -9.37 -0.90 -1.63
N ALA A 243 -10.61 -0.59 -2.04
CA ALA A 243 -10.93 -0.25 -3.42
C ALA A 243 -10.20 1.03 -3.88
N GLY A 244 -10.20 2.08 -3.05
CA GLY A 244 -9.48 3.32 -3.31
C GLY A 244 -7.98 3.11 -3.45
N LEU A 245 -7.37 2.34 -2.53
CA LEU A 245 -5.95 1.97 -2.57
C LEU A 245 -5.61 1.15 -3.83
N THR A 246 -6.46 0.17 -4.21
CA THR A 246 -6.26 -0.62 -5.43
C THR A 246 -6.18 0.28 -6.66
N GLY A 247 -7.10 1.24 -6.76
CA GLY A 247 -7.08 2.24 -7.83
C GLY A 247 -5.88 3.18 -7.76
N PHE A 248 -5.48 3.58 -6.57
CA PHE A 248 -4.32 4.46 -6.36
C PHE A 248 -3.03 3.80 -6.83
N TYR A 249 -2.82 2.53 -6.54
CA TYR A 249 -1.64 1.79 -6.99
C TYR A 249 -1.63 1.56 -8.50
N LEU A 250 -2.77 1.19 -9.08
CA LEU A 250 -2.89 1.09 -10.54
C LEU A 250 -2.64 2.43 -11.22
N GLY A 251 -3.22 3.52 -10.71
CA GLY A 251 -3.05 4.87 -11.25
C GLY A 251 -1.62 5.41 -11.10
N ALA A 252 -0.96 5.13 -9.97
CA ALA A 252 0.43 5.52 -9.74
C ALA A 252 1.38 4.82 -10.72
N ALA A 253 1.22 3.51 -10.92
CA ALA A 253 1.98 2.76 -11.92
C ALA A 253 1.73 3.29 -13.34
N ALA A 254 0.46 3.59 -13.69
CA ALA A 254 0.10 4.18 -14.98
C ALA A 254 0.73 5.56 -15.23
N CYS A 255 1.04 6.29 -14.15
CA CYS A 255 1.71 7.60 -14.18
C CYS A 255 3.24 7.50 -14.03
N GLY A 256 3.81 6.30 -13.90
CA GLY A 256 5.25 6.11 -13.71
C GLY A 256 5.76 6.51 -12.32
N LEU A 257 4.88 6.52 -11.31
CA LEU A 257 5.26 6.84 -9.93
C LEU A 257 5.64 5.58 -9.15
N PRO A 258 6.79 5.55 -8.46
CA PRO A 258 7.13 4.49 -7.52
C PRO A 258 6.22 4.52 -6.30
N ILE A 259 5.85 3.33 -5.82
CA ILE A 259 4.87 3.11 -4.77
C ILE A 259 5.54 2.39 -3.61
N VAL A 260 5.57 3.00 -2.43
CA VAL A 260 6.02 2.32 -1.21
C VAL A 260 4.81 1.74 -0.48
N LEU A 261 4.81 0.42 -0.30
CA LEU A 261 3.75 -0.30 0.39
C LEU A 261 3.89 -0.16 1.90
N ASP A 262 2.75 -0.02 2.57
CA ASP A 262 2.61 -0.12 4.02
C ASP A 262 2.39 -1.59 4.45
N GLY A 263 1.52 -1.84 5.41
CA GLY A 263 1.22 -3.14 6.01
C GLY A 263 0.25 -4.01 5.19
N VAL A 264 -0.40 -4.93 5.92
CA VAL A 264 -1.25 -6.00 5.35
C VAL A 264 -2.36 -5.49 4.44
N ILE A 265 -3.05 -4.40 4.82
CA ILE A 265 -4.19 -3.86 4.06
C ILE A 265 -3.70 -3.22 2.76
N SER A 266 -2.60 -2.48 2.82
CA SER A 266 -1.89 -1.93 1.67
C SER A 266 -1.47 -3.05 0.69
N CYS A 267 -0.86 -4.12 1.20
CA CYS A 267 -0.47 -5.28 0.39
C CYS A 267 -1.67 -6.03 -0.22
N THR A 268 -2.81 -6.09 0.49
CA THR A 268 -4.06 -6.66 -0.03
C THR A 268 -4.57 -5.85 -1.23
N ALA A 269 -4.61 -4.53 -1.10
CA ALA A 269 -5.01 -3.65 -2.20
C ALA A 269 -4.01 -3.71 -3.38
N ALA A 270 -2.71 -3.83 -3.07
CA ALA A 270 -1.67 -4.01 -4.08
C ALA A 270 -1.84 -5.34 -4.85
N LEU A 271 -2.18 -6.44 -4.15
CA LEU A 271 -2.47 -7.72 -4.80
C LEU A 271 -3.66 -7.60 -5.75
N ALA A 272 -4.73 -6.93 -5.33
CA ALA A 272 -5.88 -6.67 -6.21
C ALA A 272 -5.48 -5.84 -7.44
N ALA A 273 -4.63 -4.82 -7.29
CA ALA A 273 -4.12 -4.02 -8.42
C ALA A 273 -3.24 -4.86 -9.36
N VAL A 274 -2.38 -5.74 -8.83
CA VAL A 274 -1.55 -6.66 -9.63
C VAL A 274 -2.40 -7.69 -10.37
N ARG A 275 -3.51 -8.16 -9.77
CA ARG A 275 -4.47 -9.04 -10.48
C ARG A 275 -5.21 -8.32 -11.61
N LEU A 276 -5.41 -6.99 -11.52
CA LEU A 276 -5.94 -6.17 -12.62
C LEU A 276 -4.88 -5.91 -13.70
N CYS A 277 -3.62 -5.67 -13.31
CA CYS A 277 -2.52 -5.39 -14.20
C CYS A 277 -1.20 -5.92 -13.61
N PRO A 278 -0.66 -7.06 -14.06
CA PRO A 278 0.55 -7.67 -13.51
C PRO A 278 1.77 -6.75 -13.45
N LEU A 279 1.93 -5.84 -14.42
CA LEU A 279 3.05 -4.88 -14.44
C LEU A 279 3.04 -3.89 -13.27
N VAL A 280 1.92 -3.74 -12.54
CA VAL A 280 1.88 -2.90 -11.31
C VAL A 280 2.89 -3.41 -10.29
N ALA A 281 3.16 -4.72 -10.23
CA ALA A 281 4.14 -5.31 -9.32
C ALA A 281 5.53 -4.65 -9.46
N ASP A 282 5.92 -4.25 -10.66
CA ASP A 282 7.23 -3.63 -10.92
C ASP A 282 7.37 -2.24 -10.29
N TYR A 283 6.26 -1.58 -9.95
CA TYR A 283 6.22 -0.25 -9.34
C TYR A 283 6.17 -0.29 -7.82
N LEU A 284 5.96 -1.48 -7.22
CA LEU A 284 5.79 -1.66 -5.78
C LEU A 284 7.12 -1.90 -5.08
N ILE A 285 7.37 -1.14 -4.00
CA ILE A 285 8.51 -1.31 -3.09
C ILE A 285 7.94 -1.67 -1.72
N ALA A 286 8.24 -2.87 -1.22
CA ALA A 286 7.75 -3.32 0.07
C ALA A 286 8.62 -2.76 1.20
N ALA A 287 8.08 -1.86 2.02
CA ALA A 287 8.80 -1.26 3.14
C ALA A 287 8.94 -2.23 4.31
N HIS A 288 7.84 -2.77 4.80
CA HIS A 288 7.88 -3.65 5.97
C HIS A 288 6.97 -4.87 5.84
N CYS A 289 7.35 -5.93 6.55
CA CYS A 289 6.48 -7.06 6.82
C CYS A 289 5.72 -6.77 8.13
N SER A 290 4.41 -6.57 8.03
CA SER A 290 3.55 -6.35 9.19
C SER A 290 3.47 -7.61 10.06
N GLU A 291 3.17 -7.47 11.35
CA GLU A 291 2.97 -8.59 12.27
C GLU A 291 1.68 -9.39 11.97
N GLU A 292 0.77 -8.86 11.17
CA GLU A 292 -0.45 -9.55 10.75
C GLU A 292 -0.14 -10.81 9.91
N PRO A 293 -0.79 -11.97 10.16
CA PRO A 293 -0.44 -13.26 9.56
C PRO A 293 -0.41 -13.30 8.03
N ALA A 294 -1.31 -12.54 7.37
CA ALA A 294 -1.38 -12.48 5.92
C ALA A 294 -0.18 -11.76 5.28
N SER A 295 0.62 -11.01 6.06
CA SER A 295 1.65 -10.12 5.49
C SER A 295 2.70 -10.87 4.69
N ALA A 296 3.26 -11.95 5.24
CA ALA A 296 4.27 -12.76 4.55
C ALA A 296 3.71 -13.42 3.28
N LEU A 297 2.46 -13.94 3.34
CA LEU A 297 1.78 -14.51 2.18
C LEU A 297 1.58 -13.46 1.08
N LEU A 298 1.09 -12.28 1.42
CA LEU A 298 0.86 -11.20 0.46
C LEU A 298 2.17 -10.74 -0.20
N LEU A 299 3.25 -10.60 0.57
CA LEU A 299 4.57 -10.27 0.02
C LEU A 299 5.07 -11.36 -0.95
N GLN A 300 4.83 -12.64 -0.62
CA GLN A 300 5.14 -13.77 -1.51
C GLN A 300 4.32 -13.71 -2.81
N GLU A 301 3.00 -13.49 -2.74
CA GLU A 301 2.11 -13.37 -3.90
C GLU A 301 2.48 -12.17 -4.79
N LEU A 302 2.98 -11.09 -4.20
CA LEU A 302 3.47 -9.91 -4.91
C LEU A 302 4.90 -10.08 -5.46
N GLY A 303 5.60 -11.15 -5.12
CA GLY A 303 7.01 -11.36 -5.47
C GLY A 303 7.95 -10.33 -4.82
N LYS A 304 7.62 -9.84 -3.61
CA LYS A 304 8.34 -8.77 -2.91
C LYS A 304 8.99 -9.26 -1.61
N LYS A 305 10.09 -8.60 -1.25
CA LYS A 305 10.75 -8.75 0.04
C LYS A 305 10.77 -7.40 0.74
N ALA A 306 10.30 -7.37 1.97
CA ALA A 306 10.35 -6.17 2.80
C ALA A 306 11.72 -6.03 3.46
N PHE A 307 12.20 -4.80 3.63
CA PHE A 307 13.48 -4.53 4.29
C PHE A 307 13.36 -4.19 5.77
N ILE A 308 12.12 -4.07 6.31
CA ILE A 308 11.86 -3.87 7.74
C ILE A 308 11.03 -5.04 8.27
N THR A 309 11.48 -5.63 9.39
CA THR A 309 10.71 -6.56 10.21
C THR A 309 10.81 -6.09 11.66
N ALA A 310 9.88 -5.23 12.07
CA ALA A 310 9.91 -4.54 13.36
C ALA A 310 8.63 -4.75 14.19
N GLY A 311 7.82 -5.77 13.87
CA GLY A 311 6.56 -6.04 14.57
C GLY A 311 5.52 -4.93 14.43
N MET A 312 5.61 -4.07 13.42
CA MET A 312 4.69 -2.96 13.22
C MET A 312 3.31 -3.46 12.73
N HIS A 313 2.24 -2.89 13.29
CA HIS A 313 0.86 -3.23 12.94
C HIS A 313 -0.11 -2.05 13.17
N LEU A 314 0.36 -0.81 13.04
CA LEU A 314 -0.44 0.39 13.27
C LEU A 314 -1.37 0.72 12.09
N GLY A 315 -0.88 0.60 10.84
CA GLY A 315 -1.57 1.08 9.64
C GLY A 315 -1.27 2.56 9.33
N GLU A 316 -2.23 3.26 8.73
CA GLU A 316 -2.16 4.67 8.34
C GLU A 316 -1.06 5.01 7.31
N GLY A 317 -0.29 4.05 6.81
CA GLY A 317 0.91 4.30 5.97
C GLY A 317 2.21 4.43 6.76
N THR A 318 2.20 4.12 8.07
CA THR A 318 3.36 4.33 8.96
C THR A 318 4.56 3.46 8.63
N GLY A 319 4.34 2.21 8.19
CA GLY A 319 5.41 1.33 7.75
C GLY A 319 6.06 1.82 6.44
N ALA A 320 5.26 2.38 5.53
CA ALA A 320 5.78 3.03 4.33
C ALA A 320 6.64 4.25 4.68
N ALA A 321 6.20 5.08 5.64
CA ALA A 321 6.97 6.22 6.11
C ALA A 321 8.33 5.81 6.68
N ALA A 322 8.39 4.75 7.50
CA ALA A 322 9.63 4.20 8.02
C ALA A 322 10.55 3.70 6.89
N GLY A 323 9.99 3.00 5.89
CA GLY A 323 10.75 2.53 4.74
C GLY A 323 11.30 3.66 3.87
N ILE A 324 10.54 4.72 3.68
CA ILE A 324 10.99 5.92 2.93
C ILE A 324 12.16 6.60 3.64
N ALA A 325 12.17 6.64 4.98
CA ALA A 325 13.31 7.14 5.74
C ALA A 325 14.59 6.32 5.48
N LEU A 326 14.48 5.00 5.41
CA LEU A 326 15.62 4.13 5.07
C LEU A 326 16.06 4.30 3.61
N LEU A 327 15.14 4.55 2.68
CA LEU A 327 15.50 4.86 1.29
C LEU A 327 16.28 6.19 1.19
N ASP A 328 15.92 7.23 1.96
CA ASP A 328 16.70 8.48 2.04
C ASP A 328 18.12 8.21 2.51
N LEU A 329 18.27 7.40 3.58
CA LEU A 329 19.61 7.03 4.10
C LEU A 329 20.43 6.27 3.05
N ALA A 330 19.83 5.33 2.32
CA ALA A 330 20.53 4.55 1.31
C ALA A 330 20.86 5.35 0.03
N LEU A 331 20.01 6.30 -0.34
CA LEU A 331 20.26 7.20 -1.48
C LEU A 331 21.40 8.19 -1.22
N THR A 332 21.70 8.52 0.04
CA THR A 332 22.76 9.48 0.38
C THR A 332 24.13 8.98 -0.07
N PRO A 333 24.63 7.80 0.36
CA PRO A 333 25.91 7.28 -0.13
C PRO A 333 25.85 6.95 -1.63
N TYR A 334 24.74 6.42 -2.15
CA TYR A 334 24.58 6.16 -3.58
C TYR A 334 24.84 7.38 -4.45
N ARG A 335 24.47 8.58 -4.00
CA ARG A 335 24.65 9.84 -4.72
C ARG A 335 26.01 10.47 -4.50
N ALA A 336 26.53 10.45 -3.27
CA ALA A 336 27.60 11.31 -2.82
C ALA A 336 28.95 10.60 -2.62
N MET A 337 28.97 9.26 -2.53
CA MET A 337 30.24 8.56 -2.35
C MET A 337 31.12 8.63 -3.59
N PRO A 338 32.45 8.80 -3.40
CA PRO A 338 33.41 8.73 -4.49
C PRO A 338 33.48 7.31 -5.08
N THR A 339 33.95 7.20 -6.31
CA THR A 339 34.23 5.93 -6.96
C THR A 339 35.55 5.34 -6.47
N PHE A 340 35.77 4.04 -6.69
CA PHE A 340 37.04 3.39 -6.42
C PHE A 340 38.20 4.07 -7.15
N ASP A 341 38.02 4.50 -8.40
CA ASP A 341 39.01 5.20 -9.21
C ASP A 341 39.36 6.56 -8.58
N GLU A 342 38.37 7.31 -8.10
CA GLU A 342 38.59 8.63 -7.46
C GLU A 342 39.42 8.55 -6.16
N ILE A 343 39.35 7.42 -5.46
CA ILE A 343 40.14 7.20 -4.23
C ILE A 343 41.43 6.37 -4.44
N GLY A 344 41.69 5.96 -5.69
CA GLY A 344 42.89 5.18 -6.03
C GLY A 344 42.90 3.76 -5.48
N VAL A 345 41.75 3.14 -5.28
CA VAL A 345 41.59 1.76 -4.78
C VAL A 345 41.04 0.89 -5.90
N GLU A 346 41.56 -0.34 -6.02
CA GLU A 346 41.02 -1.30 -7.00
C GLU A 346 39.58 -1.71 -6.63
N ALA A 347 38.66 -1.65 -7.61
CA ALA A 347 37.27 -2.04 -7.42
C ALA A 347 37.13 -3.53 -7.10
N TYR A 348 36.17 -3.87 -6.24
CA TYR A 348 35.86 -5.27 -5.94
C TYR A 348 35.36 -6.03 -7.19
N LYS A 349 35.81 -7.26 -7.35
CA LYS A 349 35.33 -8.17 -8.38
C LYS A 349 34.39 -9.20 -7.75
N PRO A 350 33.24 -9.49 -8.37
CA PRO A 350 32.39 -10.57 -7.89
C PRO A 350 33.20 -11.88 -7.83
N LEU A 351 33.26 -12.51 -6.68
CA LEU A 351 33.81 -13.85 -6.55
C LEU A 351 32.79 -14.84 -7.15
N LYS A 352 33.29 -15.76 -7.99
CA LYS A 352 32.46 -16.82 -8.61
C LYS A 352 32.04 -17.88 -7.59
#